data_7872fee5e6fd58934df4ae41c7cad30b
#
_entry.id   7872fee5e6fd58934df4ae41c7cad30b
#
_cell.length_a   1.000
_cell.length_b   1.000
_cell.length_c   1.000
_cell.angle_alpha   90.00
_cell.angle_beta   90.00
_cell.angle_gamma   90.00
#
_symmetry.space_group_name_H-M   'P 1'
#
loop_
_entity.id
_entity.type
_entity.pdbx_description
1 polymer ?
#
loop_
_entity_poly.entity_id
_entity_poly.type
_entity_poly.pdbx_seq_one_letter_code
_entity_poly.pdbx_strand_id
1 'polypeptide(L)'
;NLMTARLANDMGMNLVAEYAERFGVYDKMNPVLAMSLGSGETTVLRMVSAYAVFANGGKQIKPTLIDRIQDRHGKTIFRHEDRICEACNAERFNGQEEPTVVDNRQQVLDPMTAYQITSMMEGVVSRGTAAGKIKLDRPVAGKTGTSNDEKDAWFVGYTPDLVAGVYIGFDNPAPLGRGATGGSLAAPIFNDFMQMATANTPPGKFF
;
A
#
# COMPACT_ATOMS: atom_id res chain seq x y z
N ASN A 1 15.67 -10.91 9.27
CA ASN A 1 15.71 -11.75 8.05
C ASN A 1 15.62 -13.25 8.38
N LEU A 2 16.39 -13.78 9.37
CA LEU A 2 16.41 -15.21 9.69
C LEU A 2 15.01 -15.77 10.01
N MET A 3 14.24 -15.10 10.85
CA MET A 3 12.89 -15.53 11.23
C MET A 3 11.91 -15.47 10.06
N THR A 4 12.02 -14.45 9.21
CA THR A 4 11.20 -14.34 7.99
C THR A 4 11.47 -15.49 7.02
N ALA A 5 12.75 -15.78 6.76
CA ALA A 5 13.13 -16.88 5.88
C ALA A 5 12.69 -18.25 6.46
N ARG A 6 12.83 -18.46 7.77
CA ARG A 6 12.36 -19.68 8.44
C ARG A 6 10.84 -19.84 8.33
N LEU A 7 10.08 -18.79 8.62
CA LEU A 7 8.63 -18.81 8.52
C LEU A 7 8.17 -19.09 7.09
N ALA A 8 8.78 -18.43 6.10
CA ALA A 8 8.48 -18.66 4.69
C ALA A 8 8.79 -20.08 4.24
N ASN A 9 9.90 -20.65 4.75
CA ASN A 9 10.24 -22.05 4.49
C ASN A 9 9.23 -23.03 5.12
N ASP A 10 8.82 -22.78 6.36
CA ASP A 10 7.86 -23.63 7.09
C ASP A 10 6.46 -23.55 6.47
N MET A 11 6.04 -22.40 5.95
CA MET A 11 4.77 -22.21 5.23
C MET A 11 4.80 -22.78 3.81
N GLY A 12 5.97 -22.84 3.20
CA GLY A 12 6.18 -23.18 1.80
C GLY A 12 6.12 -21.99 0.85
N MET A 13 7.14 -21.86 0.01
CA MET A 13 7.29 -20.71 -0.90
C MET A 13 6.20 -20.62 -1.99
N ASN A 14 5.51 -21.71 -2.31
CA ASN A 14 4.36 -21.68 -3.22
C ASN A 14 3.21 -20.84 -2.66
N LEU A 15 2.94 -20.93 -1.36
CA LEU A 15 1.92 -20.10 -0.69
C LEU A 15 2.35 -18.63 -0.67
N VAL A 16 3.62 -18.35 -0.40
CA VAL A 16 4.17 -16.99 -0.44
C VAL A 16 4.03 -16.39 -1.85
N ALA A 17 4.33 -17.16 -2.89
CA ALA A 17 4.19 -16.75 -4.27
C ALA A 17 2.72 -16.44 -4.63
N GLU A 18 1.79 -17.33 -4.24
CA GLU A 18 0.35 -17.14 -4.46
C GLU A 18 -0.14 -15.81 -3.88
N TYR A 19 0.24 -15.48 -2.65
CA TYR A 19 -0.18 -14.20 -2.04
C TYR A 19 0.47 -12.99 -2.70
N ALA A 20 1.75 -13.07 -3.09
CA ALA A 20 2.42 -11.98 -3.80
C ALA A 20 1.79 -11.70 -5.17
N GLU A 21 1.38 -12.74 -5.89
CA GLU A 21 0.64 -12.64 -7.16
C GLU A 21 -0.79 -12.11 -6.93
N ARG A 22 -1.49 -12.62 -5.93
CA ARG A 22 -2.84 -12.18 -5.54
C ARG A 22 -2.90 -10.70 -5.18
N PHE A 23 -1.86 -10.17 -4.55
CA PHE A 23 -1.73 -8.74 -4.22
C PHE A 23 -1.20 -7.90 -5.39
N GLY A 24 -0.84 -8.53 -6.51
CA GLY A 24 -0.36 -7.84 -7.71
C GLY A 24 1.09 -7.35 -7.63
N VAL A 25 1.88 -7.83 -6.67
CA VAL A 25 3.31 -7.49 -6.56
C VAL A 25 4.07 -8.04 -7.78
N TYR A 26 3.72 -9.26 -8.20
CA TYR A 26 4.26 -9.93 -9.38
C TYR A 26 3.12 -10.50 -10.22
N ASP A 27 3.33 -10.61 -11.54
CA ASP A 27 2.43 -11.38 -12.41
C ASP A 27 2.66 -12.89 -12.20
N LYS A 28 3.91 -13.27 -11.97
CA LYS A 28 4.34 -14.62 -11.59
C LYS A 28 5.61 -14.53 -10.74
N MET A 29 5.59 -15.16 -9.59
CA MET A 29 6.71 -15.18 -8.67
C MET A 29 7.41 -16.56 -8.70
N ASN A 30 8.74 -16.56 -8.85
CA ASN A 30 9.51 -17.79 -8.66
C ASN A 30 9.53 -18.15 -7.15
N PRO A 31 9.06 -19.36 -6.74
CA PRO A 31 8.92 -19.71 -5.33
C PRO A 31 10.26 -20.16 -4.69
N VAL A 32 11.31 -19.34 -4.81
CA VAL A 32 12.60 -19.58 -4.15
C VAL A 32 12.70 -18.78 -2.84
N LEU A 33 13.42 -19.33 -1.85
CA LEU A 33 13.45 -18.76 -0.49
C LEU A 33 13.97 -17.33 -0.44
N ALA A 34 14.88 -16.93 -1.35
CA ALA A 34 15.40 -15.57 -1.43
C ALA A 34 14.30 -14.53 -1.67
N MET A 35 13.21 -14.90 -2.35
CA MET A 35 12.05 -14.00 -2.60
C MET A 35 11.36 -13.58 -1.30
N SER A 36 11.41 -14.38 -0.24
CA SER A 36 10.86 -14.01 1.08
C SER A 36 11.57 -12.81 1.72
N LEU A 37 12.77 -12.51 1.26
CA LEU A 37 13.60 -11.39 1.72
C LEU A 37 13.68 -10.24 0.70
N GLY A 38 12.87 -10.30 -0.37
CA GLY A 38 12.77 -9.21 -1.33
C GLY A 38 13.85 -9.22 -2.41
N SER A 39 14.31 -10.40 -2.85
CA SER A 39 15.29 -10.51 -3.95
C SER A 39 14.70 -10.26 -5.34
N GLY A 40 13.36 -10.18 -5.45
CA GLY A 40 12.70 -9.94 -6.72
C GLY A 40 12.49 -8.45 -7.00
N GLU A 41 12.50 -8.12 -8.29
CA GLU A 41 12.27 -6.76 -8.76
C GLU A 41 10.78 -6.50 -8.97
N THR A 42 10.31 -5.32 -8.56
CA THR A 42 8.95 -4.85 -8.81
C THR A 42 8.92 -3.33 -8.89
N THR A 43 7.78 -2.75 -9.23
CA THR A 43 7.63 -1.29 -9.31
C THR A 43 7.10 -0.70 -8.00
N VAL A 44 7.41 0.59 -7.75
CA VAL A 44 6.84 1.33 -6.61
C VAL A 44 5.31 1.28 -6.64
N LEU A 45 4.71 1.43 -7.82
CA LEU A 45 3.26 1.41 -7.99
C LEU A 45 2.65 0.05 -7.58
N ARG A 46 3.26 -1.07 -7.95
CA ARG A 46 2.82 -2.41 -7.54
C ARG A 46 2.92 -2.60 -6.03
N MET A 47 4.01 -2.14 -5.41
CA MET A 47 4.16 -2.20 -3.96
C MET A 47 3.12 -1.34 -3.23
N VAL A 48 2.90 -0.10 -3.66
CA VAL A 48 1.87 0.79 -3.10
C VAL A 48 0.47 0.15 -3.24
N SER A 49 0.18 -0.46 -4.40
CA SER A 49 -1.10 -1.15 -4.64
C SER A 49 -1.30 -2.36 -3.72
N ALA A 50 -0.24 -3.14 -3.47
CA ALA A 50 -0.28 -4.26 -2.54
C ALA A 50 -0.51 -3.80 -1.09
N TYR A 51 0.13 -2.72 -0.65
CA TYR A 51 -0.11 -2.13 0.67
C TYR A 51 -1.51 -1.50 0.78
N ALA A 52 -2.06 -0.99 -0.31
CA ALA A 52 -3.42 -0.50 -0.36
C ALA A 52 -4.45 -1.61 -0.06
N VAL A 53 -4.16 -2.88 -0.32
CA VAL A 53 -4.99 -4.01 0.10
C VAL A 53 -5.17 -4.03 1.61
N PHE A 54 -4.09 -3.84 2.39
CA PHE A 54 -4.17 -3.79 3.85
C PHE A 54 -4.92 -2.56 4.33
N ALA A 55 -4.60 -1.38 3.79
CA ALA A 55 -5.27 -0.13 4.13
C ALA A 55 -6.78 -0.15 3.86
N ASN A 56 -7.20 -0.95 2.88
CA ASN A 56 -8.58 -1.07 2.40
C ASN A 56 -9.30 -2.34 2.90
N GLY A 57 -8.94 -2.87 4.06
CA GLY A 57 -9.60 -4.02 4.67
C GLY A 57 -9.55 -5.30 3.85
N GLY A 58 -8.47 -5.52 3.10
CA GLY A 58 -8.26 -6.72 2.30
C GLY A 58 -8.84 -6.67 0.88
N LYS A 59 -9.39 -5.54 0.44
CA LYS A 59 -9.94 -5.36 -0.92
C LYS A 59 -8.89 -4.83 -1.88
N GLN A 60 -8.83 -5.45 -3.05
CA GLN A 60 -7.90 -5.04 -4.10
C GLN A 60 -8.29 -3.70 -4.73
N ILE A 61 -7.29 -2.86 -4.98
CA ILE A 61 -7.41 -1.60 -5.73
C ILE A 61 -6.63 -1.73 -7.03
N LYS A 62 -7.23 -1.33 -8.12
CA LYS A 62 -6.56 -1.19 -9.42
C LYS A 62 -6.18 0.29 -9.59
N PRO A 63 -4.89 0.64 -9.49
CA PRO A 63 -4.48 2.03 -9.63
C PRO A 63 -4.68 2.52 -11.07
N THR A 64 -5.09 3.76 -11.22
CA THR A 64 -5.23 4.41 -12.52
C THR A 64 -4.84 5.88 -12.44
N LEU A 65 -4.36 6.43 -13.56
CA LEU A 65 -4.19 7.87 -13.77
C LEU A 65 -5.38 8.48 -14.54
N ILE A 66 -6.27 7.64 -15.09
CA ILE A 66 -7.41 8.06 -15.88
C ILE A 66 -8.69 7.68 -15.14
N ASP A 67 -9.31 8.67 -14.51
CA ASP A 67 -10.58 8.48 -13.82
C ASP A 67 -11.76 8.40 -14.82
N ARG A 68 -11.78 9.30 -15.82
CA ARG A 68 -12.86 9.41 -16.78
C ARG A 68 -12.37 9.92 -18.12
N ILE A 69 -12.95 9.39 -19.21
CA ILE A 69 -12.79 9.91 -20.57
C ILE A 69 -14.16 10.37 -21.06
N GLN A 70 -14.23 11.56 -21.64
CA GLN A 70 -15.42 12.11 -22.26
C GLN A 70 -15.16 12.43 -23.74
N ASP A 71 -16.19 12.29 -24.56
CA ASP A 71 -16.15 12.76 -25.94
C ASP A 71 -16.23 14.31 -25.99
N ARG A 72 -16.12 14.85 -27.20
CA ARG A 72 -16.20 16.31 -27.45
C ARG A 72 -17.55 16.95 -27.07
N HIS A 73 -18.57 16.15 -26.81
CA HIS A 73 -19.91 16.60 -26.39
C HIS A 73 -20.15 16.44 -24.91
N GLY A 74 -19.13 16.02 -24.13
CA GLY A 74 -19.23 15.81 -22.69
C GLY A 74 -19.82 14.47 -22.29
N LYS A 75 -20.14 13.58 -23.24
CA LYS A 75 -20.62 12.25 -22.94
C LYS A 75 -19.47 11.38 -22.42
N THR A 76 -19.64 10.78 -21.22
CA THR A 76 -18.66 9.84 -20.67
C THR A 76 -18.64 8.55 -21.49
N ILE A 77 -17.47 8.23 -22.07
CA ILE A 77 -17.22 7.01 -22.83
C ILE A 77 -16.40 5.97 -22.06
N PHE A 78 -15.71 6.39 -21.01
CA PHE A 78 -15.00 5.52 -20.07
C PHE A 78 -15.05 6.13 -18.66
N ARG A 79 -15.22 5.25 -17.65
CA ARG A 79 -15.12 5.58 -16.24
C ARG A 79 -14.38 4.47 -15.53
N HIS A 80 -13.35 4.81 -14.76
CA HIS A 80 -12.60 3.82 -13.96
C HIS A 80 -13.43 3.33 -12.77
N GLU A 81 -14.08 4.26 -12.08
CA GLU A 81 -14.97 3.97 -10.96
C GLU A 81 -16.32 3.48 -11.51
N ASP A 82 -16.61 2.20 -11.34
CA ASP A 82 -17.83 1.53 -11.81
C ASP A 82 -18.79 1.13 -10.68
N ARG A 83 -18.49 1.55 -9.44
CA ARG A 83 -19.36 1.28 -8.31
C ARG A 83 -20.75 1.88 -8.55
N ILE A 84 -21.77 1.07 -8.27
CA ILE A 84 -23.16 1.48 -8.39
C ILE A 84 -23.53 2.29 -7.16
N CYS A 85 -24.06 3.48 -7.37
CA CYS A 85 -24.64 4.26 -6.29
C CYS A 85 -26.15 4.23 -6.41
N GLU A 86 -26.80 3.56 -5.49
CA GLU A 86 -28.24 3.58 -5.37
C GLU A 86 -28.72 4.90 -4.76
N ALA A 87 -29.75 5.49 -5.35
CA ALA A 87 -30.32 6.78 -4.95
C ALA A 87 -29.43 8.04 -5.12
N CYS A 88 -28.20 7.94 -5.70
CA CYS A 88 -27.35 9.11 -5.94
C CYS A 88 -27.91 10.12 -6.96
N ASN A 89 -28.88 9.71 -7.79
CA ASN A 89 -29.47 10.53 -8.85
C ASN A 89 -30.85 11.07 -8.48
N ALA A 90 -31.21 11.10 -7.20
CA ALA A 90 -32.46 11.66 -6.74
C ALA A 90 -32.46 13.20 -6.99
N GLU A 91 -33.44 13.70 -7.76
CA GLU A 91 -33.55 15.13 -8.08
C GLU A 91 -33.87 15.99 -6.85
N ARG A 92 -34.52 15.43 -5.85
CA ARG A 92 -34.88 16.11 -4.59
C ARG A 92 -34.87 15.14 -3.42
N PHE A 93 -34.52 15.66 -2.25
CA PHE A 93 -34.73 14.92 -1.00
C PHE A 93 -36.22 14.88 -0.67
N ASN A 94 -36.78 13.70 -0.52
CA ASN A 94 -38.19 13.45 -0.15
C ASN A 94 -38.33 12.49 1.03
N GLY A 95 -37.31 12.43 1.90
CA GLY A 95 -37.26 11.53 3.06
C GLY A 95 -36.68 10.14 2.75
N GLN A 96 -36.09 9.95 1.56
CA GLN A 96 -35.44 8.67 1.22
C GLN A 96 -34.19 8.44 2.08
N GLU A 97 -33.79 7.16 2.18
CA GLU A 97 -32.55 6.77 2.84
C GLU A 97 -31.32 7.37 2.17
N GLU A 98 -30.20 7.44 2.91
CA GLU A 98 -28.92 7.93 2.38
C GLU A 98 -28.47 7.09 1.18
N PRO A 99 -27.88 7.73 0.15
CA PRO A 99 -27.32 7.02 -1.00
C PRO A 99 -26.29 5.98 -0.57
N THR A 100 -26.42 4.76 -1.04
CA THR A 100 -25.50 3.67 -0.73
C THR A 100 -24.63 3.35 -1.95
N VAL A 101 -23.31 3.34 -1.75
CA VAL A 101 -22.36 2.92 -2.77
C VAL A 101 -22.06 1.43 -2.59
N VAL A 102 -22.43 0.63 -3.58
CA VAL A 102 -22.11 -0.81 -3.58
C VAL A 102 -20.63 -0.97 -3.90
N ASP A 103 -19.87 -1.54 -2.97
CA ASP A 103 -18.46 -1.82 -3.14
C ASP A 103 -18.27 -3.20 -3.81
N ASN A 104 -18.02 -3.21 -5.11
CA ASN A 104 -17.80 -4.38 -5.95
C ASN A 104 -16.32 -4.81 -6.06
N ARG A 105 -15.40 -4.17 -5.31
CA ARG A 105 -13.97 -4.52 -5.33
C ARG A 105 -13.75 -5.92 -4.77
N GLN A 106 -12.82 -6.64 -5.39
CA GLN A 106 -12.52 -8.02 -5.00
C GLN A 106 -11.88 -8.10 -3.62
N GLN A 107 -12.46 -8.89 -2.70
CA GLN A 107 -11.85 -9.27 -1.43
C GLN A 107 -10.75 -10.30 -1.68
N VAL A 108 -9.49 -9.93 -1.48
CA VAL A 108 -8.31 -10.79 -1.71
C VAL A 108 -7.63 -11.23 -0.42
N LEU A 109 -7.98 -10.60 0.70
CA LEU A 109 -7.53 -10.95 2.04
C LEU A 109 -8.69 -10.78 3.02
N ASP A 110 -8.77 -11.64 4.01
CA ASP A 110 -9.75 -11.52 5.10
C ASP A 110 -9.56 -10.18 5.84
N PRO A 111 -10.65 -9.43 6.16
CA PRO A 111 -10.55 -8.13 6.81
C PRO A 111 -9.86 -8.16 8.18
N MET A 112 -10.09 -9.20 8.99
CA MET A 112 -9.44 -9.34 10.30
C MET A 112 -7.94 -9.57 10.14
N THR A 113 -7.55 -10.36 9.13
CA THR A 113 -6.13 -10.56 8.79
C THR A 113 -5.48 -9.27 8.31
N ALA A 114 -6.18 -8.49 7.48
CA ALA A 114 -5.70 -7.17 7.04
C ALA A 114 -5.49 -6.22 8.23
N TYR A 115 -6.40 -6.22 9.21
CA TYR A 115 -6.25 -5.46 10.43
C TYR A 115 -5.07 -5.93 11.29
N GLN A 116 -4.89 -7.25 11.46
CA GLN A 116 -3.76 -7.80 12.21
C GLN A 116 -2.41 -7.38 11.60
N ILE A 117 -2.28 -7.44 10.27
CA ILE A 117 -1.08 -6.97 9.57
C ILE A 117 -0.90 -5.46 9.74
N THR A 118 -1.97 -4.67 9.63
CA THR A 118 -1.94 -3.22 9.88
C THR A 118 -1.43 -2.91 11.28
N SER A 119 -1.95 -3.58 12.31
CA SER A 119 -1.50 -3.42 13.71
C SER A 119 -0.02 -3.77 13.90
N MET A 120 0.47 -4.84 13.23
CA MET A 120 1.90 -5.17 13.24
C MET A 120 2.73 -4.06 12.58
N MET A 121 2.25 -3.49 11.46
CA MET A 121 2.93 -2.42 10.74
C MET A 121 2.88 -1.07 11.46
N GLU A 122 1.85 -0.77 12.28
CA GLU A 122 1.88 0.34 13.23
C GLU A 122 3.03 0.18 14.23
N GLY A 123 3.31 -1.06 14.66
CA GLY A 123 4.45 -1.39 15.50
C GLY A 123 5.80 -1.04 14.87
N VAL A 124 5.94 -1.11 13.55
CA VAL A 124 7.17 -0.69 12.84
C VAL A 124 7.42 0.80 12.99
N VAL A 125 6.36 1.60 12.95
CA VAL A 125 6.42 3.08 13.07
C VAL A 125 6.61 3.50 14.53
N SER A 126 5.94 2.86 15.48
CA SER A 126 5.96 3.27 16.89
C SER A 126 7.20 2.77 17.65
N ARG A 127 7.69 1.57 17.36
CA ARG A 127 8.77 0.89 18.11
C ARG A 127 9.76 0.08 17.26
N GLY A 128 9.58 0.06 15.94
CA GLY A 128 10.40 -0.72 15.01
C GLY A 128 11.40 0.12 14.21
N THR A 129 11.68 -0.31 12.98
CA THR A 129 12.74 0.26 12.14
C THR A 129 12.46 1.68 11.62
N ALA A 130 11.23 2.19 11.76
CA ALA A 130 10.85 3.56 11.44
C ALA A 130 10.55 4.41 12.70
N ALA A 131 10.83 3.89 13.89
CA ALA A 131 10.55 4.60 15.15
C ALA A 131 11.27 5.96 15.21
N GLY A 132 10.52 7.01 15.54
CA GLY A 132 11.02 8.38 15.66
C GLY A 132 11.31 9.07 14.31
N LYS A 133 11.08 8.38 13.18
CA LYS A 133 11.26 8.96 11.83
C LYS A 133 9.97 9.50 11.25
N ILE A 134 8.83 8.98 11.68
CA ILE A 134 7.50 9.39 11.25
C ILE A 134 6.81 10.10 12.41
N LYS A 135 6.39 11.34 12.18
CA LYS A 135 5.77 12.23 13.15
C LYS A 135 4.51 12.84 12.55
N LEU A 136 3.47 12.00 12.43
CA LEU A 136 2.15 12.42 11.97
C LEU A 136 1.18 12.43 13.15
N ASP A 137 0.17 13.28 13.08
CA ASP A 137 -0.90 13.43 14.08
C ASP A 137 -1.99 12.34 14.01
N ARG A 138 -1.72 11.26 13.26
CA ARG A 138 -2.68 10.21 12.92
C ARG A 138 -2.04 8.84 12.90
N PRO A 139 -2.83 7.74 12.97
CA PRO A 139 -2.31 6.39 12.85
C PRO A 139 -1.58 6.17 11.52
N VAL A 140 -0.42 5.54 11.60
CA VAL A 140 0.40 5.19 10.43
C VAL A 140 0.89 3.76 10.57
N ALA A 141 0.68 2.98 9.55
CA ALA A 141 1.25 1.65 9.39
C ALA A 141 2.25 1.67 8.22
N GLY A 142 3.32 0.89 8.29
CA GLY A 142 4.27 0.84 7.19
C GLY A 142 5.45 -0.07 7.43
N LYS A 143 6.29 -0.19 6.41
CA LYS A 143 7.48 -1.06 6.45
C LYS A 143 8.64 -0.45 5.70
N THR A 144 9.82 -0.55 6.30
CA THR A 144 11.10 -0.22 5.67
C THR A 144 11.61 -1.40 4.85
N GLY A 145 12.29 -1.11 3.75
CA GLY A 145 13.08 -2.06 2.98
C GLY A 145 14.50 -1.52 2.79
N THR A 146 15.47 -2.41 2.82
CA THR A 146 16.87 -2.08 2.52
C THR A 146 17.49 -3.30 1.86
N SER A 147 18.02 -3.16 0.65
CA SER A 147 18.75 -4.22 -0.03
C SER A 147 20.14 -4.44 0.58
N ASN A 148 20.78 -5.54 0.22
CA ASN A 148 22.16 -5.81 0.61
C ASN A 148 23.08 -4.70 0.11
N ASP A 149 24.11 -4.39 0.88
CA ASP A 149 25.07 -3.31 0.63
C ASP A 149 24.45 -1.91 0.52
N GLU A 150 23.22 -1.72 1.08
CA GLU A 150 22.52 -0.41 1.11
C GLU A 150 22.36 0.20 -0.31
N LYS A 151 22.04 -0.62 -1.32
CA LYS A 151 21.85 -0.15 -2.71
C LYS A 151 20.49 0.45 -2.95
N ASP A 152 19.46 -0.04 -2.21
CA ASP A 152 18.09 0.42 -2.30
C ASP A 152 17.52 0.68 -0.91
N ALA A 153 16.86 1.80 -0.77
CA ALA A 153 16.17 2.20 0.44
C ALA A 153 14.67 2.40 0.14
N TRP A 154 13.82 1.66 0.84
CA TRP A 154 12.36 1.69 0.66
C TRP A 154 11.65 2.07 1.94
N PHE A 155 10.57 2.80 1.79
CA PHE A 155 9.51 2.86 2.79
C PHE A 155 8.16 2.87 2.07
N VAL A 156 7.28 1.95 2.44
CA VAL A 156 5.88 1.96 2.02
C VAL A 156 5.03 1.99 3.26
N GLY A 157 4.11 2.94 3.31
CA GLY A 157 3.25 3.13 4.47
C GLY A 157 1.93 3.77 4.09
N TYR A 158 1.02 3.78 5.06
CA TYR A 158 -0.33 4.30 4.87
C TYR A 158 -0.95 4.82 6.16
N THR A 159 -1.85 5.76 5.99
CA THR A 159 -2.89 6.14 6.94
C THR A 159 -4.20 5.44 6.54
N PRO A 160 -5.30 5.60 7.29
CA PRO A 160 -6.60 5.08 6.86
C PRO A 160 -7.04 5.53 5.45
N ASP A 161 -6.57 6.69 5.00
CA ASP A 161 -7.09 7.35 3.78
C ASP A 161 -6.08 7.42 2.63
N LEU A 162 -4.78 7.25 2.90
CA LEU A 162 -3.73 7.48 1.91
C LEU A 162 -2.59 6.48 2.06
N VAL A 163 -2.17 5.89 0.94
CA VAL A 163 -0.99 5.01 0.83
C VAL A 163 0.08 5.73 0.03
N ALA A 164 1.32 5.69 0.48
CA ALA A 164 2.47 6.24 -0.23
C ALA A 164 3.67 5.29 -0.16
N GLY A 165 4.49 5.33 -1.20
CA GLY A 165 5.73 4.57 -1.28
C GLY A 165 6.88 5.47 -1.70
N VAL A 166 8.02 5.31 -1.05
CA VAL A 166 9.27 5.98 -1.37
C VAL A 166 10.33 4.94 -1.68
N TYR A 167 10.98 5.10 -2.82
CA TYR A 167 12.13 4.32 -3.26
C TYR A 167 13.30 5.25 -3.56
N ILE A 168 14.47 4.87 -3.10
CA ILE A 168 15.73 5.55 -3.39
C ILE A 168 16.73 4.48 -3.83
N GLY A 169 17.31 4.67 -5.00
CA GLY A 169 18.31 3.79 -5.59
C GLY A 169 18.87 4.41 -6.85
N PHE A 170 19.93 3.82 -7.37
CA PHE A 170 20.52 4.20 -8.66
C PHE A 170 20.02 3.25 -9.75
N ASP A 171 19.83 3.74 -10.98
CA ASP A 171 19.47 2.91 -12.13
C ASP A 171 20.47 1.78 -12.38
N ASN A 172 21.77 2.08 -12.17
CA ASN A 172 22.80 1.06 -12.08
C ASN A 172 23.11 0.82 -10.58
N PRO A 173 22.72 -0.33 -10.00
CA PRO A 173 22.77 -0.53 -8.56
C PRO A 173 24.15 -0.29 -7.94
N ALA A 174 24.26 0.72 -7.11
CA ALA A 174 25.45 1.09 -6.37
C ALA A 174 25.09 1.44 -4.92
N PRO A 175 26.00 1.27 -3.94
CA PRO A 175 25.73 1.63 -2.56
C PRO A 175 25.36 3.11 -2.40
N LEU A 176 24.27 3.38 -1.67
CA LEU A 176 23.81 4.75 -1.34
C LEU A 176 24.69 5.42 -0.29
N GLY A 177 25.52 4.64 0.39
CA GLY A 177 26.39 5.11 1.47
C GLY A 177 26.12 4.40 2.79
N ARG A 178 27.09 4.46 3.70
CA ARG A 178 27.00 3.77 4.99
C ARG A 178 25.83 4.30 5.83
N GLY A 179 24.95 3.41 6.27
CA GLY A 179 23.76 3.74 7.07
C GLY A 179 22.59 4.26 6.23
N ALA A 180 22.65 4.18 4.90
CA ALA A 180 21.60 4.59 3.98
C ALA A 180 20.49 3.52 3.90
N THR A 181 19.65 3.45 4.91
CA THR A 181 18.57 2.48 5.04
C THR A 181 17.20 3.07 4.69
N GLY A 182 16.21 2.22 4.49
CA GLY A 182 14.82 2.67 4.33
C GLY A 182 14.33 3.52 5.50
N GLY A 183 14.77 3.19 6.73
CA GLY A 183 14.43 3.97 7.94
C GLY A 183 15.15 5.31 8.03
N SER A 184 16.38 5.43 7.51
CA SER A 184 17.15 6.68 7.58
C SER A 184 16.91 7.62 6.41
N LEU A 185 16.62 7.09 5.21
CA LEU A 185 16.41 7.89 4.00
C LEU A 185 14.95 7.97 3.57
N ALA A 186 14.31 6.82 3.34
CA ALA A 186 12.98 6.80 2.73
C ALA A 186 11.87 7.20 3.71
N ALA A 187 11.95 6.79 4.99
CA ALA A 187 10.91 7.12 5.98
C ALA A 187 10.78 8.62 6.26
N PRO A 188 11.86 9.44 6.37
CA PRO A 188 11.71 10.90 6.50
C PRO A 188 11.03 11.56 5.29
N ILE A 189 11.36 11.14 4.06
CA ILE A 189 10.72 11.65 2.84
C ILE A 189 9.22 11.31 2.84
N PHE A 190 8.88 10.06 3.21
CA PHE A 190 7.48 9.68 3.39
C PHE A 190 6.78 10.56 4.43
N ASN A 191 7.44 10.84 5.57
CA ASN A 191 6.89 11.70 6.63
C ASN A 191 6.55 13.09 6.09
N ASP A 192 7.51 13.74 5.41
CA ASP A 192 7.34 15.11 4.92
C ASP A 192 6.25 15.19 3.83
N PHE A 193 6.20 14.21 2.93
CA PHE A 193 5.13 14.08 1.95
C PHE A 193 3.76 13.93 2.63
N MET A 194 3.64 13.00 3.59
CA MET A 194 2.37 12.71 4.25
C MET A 194 1.89 13.87 5.12
N GLN A 195 2.78 14.62 5.78
CA GLN A 195 2.42 15.84 6.51
C GLN A 195 1.71 16.84 5.61
N MET A 196 2.25 17.09 4.42
CA MET A 196 1.64 18.01 3.46
C MET A 196 0.36 17.44 2.85
N ALA A 197 0.37 16.19 2.45
CA ALA A 197 -0.76 15.55 1.76
C ALA A 197 -1.99 15.39 2.66
N THR A 198 -1.80 15.28 3.97
CA THR A 198 -2.89 15.06 4.94
C THR A 198 -3.22 16.30 5.78
N ALA A 199 -2.58 17.44 5.55
CA ALA A 199 -2.71 18.65 6.36
C ALA A 199 -4.16 19.16 6.50
N ASN A 200 -4.98 18.98 5.46
CA ASN A 200 -6.37 19.45 5.42
C ASN A 200 -7.39 18.31 5.59
N THR A 201 -6.94 17.13 5.99
CA THR A 201 -7.81 15.97 6.18
C THR A 201 -7.90 15.64 7.66
N PRO A 202 -9.08 15.47 8.26
CA PRO A 202 -9.19 15.08 9.66
C PRO A 202 -8.56 13.68 9.87
N PRO A 203 -7.93 13.43 11.04
CA PRO A 203 -7.35 12.13 11.34
C PRO A 203 -8.42 11.03 11.38
N GLY A 204 -8.27 10.00 10.54
CA GLY A 204 -9.06 8.79 10.58
C GLY A 204 -8.51 7.77 11.59
N LYS A 205 -9.21 6.63 11.72
CA LYS A 205 -8.74 5.46 12.47
C LYS A 205 -8.71 4.25 11.55
N PHE A 206 -7.78 3.34 11.76
CA PHE A 206 -7.90 2.01 11.18
C PHE A 206 -9.12 1.30 11.80
N PHE A 207 -9.72 0.38 11.07
CA PHE A 207 -11.04 -0.24 11.39
C PHE A 207 -11.16 -0.75 12.81
#